data_febc513d2dac34355648a0284508129d
#
_entry.id   febc513d2dac34355648a0284508129d
#
_cell.length_a   1.000
_cell.length_b   1.000
_cell.length_c   1.000
_cell.angle_alpha   90.00
_cell.angle_beta   90.00
_cell.angle_gamma   90.00
#
_symmetry.space_group_name_H-M   'P 1'
#
loop_
_entity.id
_entity.type
_entity.pdbx_description
1 polymer ?
#
loop_
_entity_poly.entity_id
_entity_poly.type
_entity_poly.pdbx_seq_one_letter_code
_entity_poly.pdbx_strand_id
1 'polypeptide(L)'
;MDSKVVSRAIRAVVRPALRDAGFTVFRGRDAWRVLDDQTWVVTFQSFNAYLAEGVGCTTYSFSVRLGLHLAASEIAPSAGDSLPKEYEASFRFTALKRLSQPWFHPWGVPSASDRRDVWFVLEDGENLEQVVVDARDVIVTSGLRQLEAYRDPLYAYCALFDYGRHWPPRPIDADIGVVPSGAYGSPRWQELVAALAGRLGRDAEADRAAGLDAALLDAVLGR
;
A
#
# COMPACT_ATOMS: atom_id res chain seq x y z
N MET A 1 -18.83 20.44 -5.33
CA MET A 1 -19.07 19.23 -4.49
C MET A 1 -18.43 19.43 -3.12
N ASP A 2 -18.82 18.70 -2.06
CA ASP A 2 -18.17 18.72 -0.73
C ASP A 2 -17.34 17.44 -0.54
N SER A 3 -16.16 17.55 0.07
CA SER A 3 -15.27 16.42 0.42
C SER A 3 -15.96 15.34 1.28
N LYS A 4 -17.03 15.73 2.03
CA LYS A 4 -17.89 14.81 2.78
C LYS A 4 -18.66 13.86 1.86
N VAL A 5 -19.00 14.28 0.64
CA VAL A 5 -19.73 13.46 -0.35
C VAL A 5 -18.81 12.33 -0.80
N VAL A 6 -17.54 12.63 -1.12
CA VAL A 6 -16.53 11.60 -1.49
C VAL A 6 -16.33 10.61 -0.35
N SER A 7 -16.16 11.11 0.88
CA SER A 7 -15.99 10.24 2.04
C SER A 7 -17.22 9.36 2.31
N ARG A 8 -18.42 9.84 1.99
CA ARG A 8 -19.65 9.05 2.09
C ARG A 8 -19.71 7.96 1.02
N ALA A 9 -19.35 8.29 -0.22
CA ALA A 9 -19.31 7.33 -1.32
C ALA A 9 -18.29 6.21 -1.04
N ILE A 10 -17.06 6.55 -0.62
CA ILE A 10 -16.05 5.58 -0.21
C ILE A 10 -16.60 4.66 0.90
N ARG A 11 -17.27 5.23 1.90
CA ARG A 11 -17.85 4.44 2.98
C ARG A 11 -18.96 3.51 2.51
N ALA A 12 -19.78 3.94 1.60
CA ALA A 12 -20.90 3.14 1.10
C ALA A 12 -20.45 1.98 0.23
N VAL A 13 -19.45 2.20 -0.63
CA VAL A 13 -19.05 1.25 -1.67
C VAL A 13 -17.87 0.37 -1.22
N VAL A 14 -16.85 0.96 -0.58
CA VAL A 14 -15.60 0.23 -0.28
C VAL A 14 -15.64 -0.48 1.07
N ARG A 15 -16.23 0.14 2.10
CA ARG A 15 -16.22 -0.48 3.44
C ARG A 15 -16.89 -1.85 3.52
N PRO A 16 -17.99 -2.15 2.83
CA PRO A 16 -18.53 -3.49 2.81
C PRO A 16 -17.51 -4.52 2.34
N ALA A 17 -16.88 -4.29 1.19
CA ALA A 17 -15.86 -5.18 0.64
C ALA A 17 -14.64 -5.35 1.57
N LEU A 18 -14.21 -4.28 2.24
CA LEU A 18 -13.15 -4.37 3.24
C LEU A 18 -13.58 -5.16 4.48
N ARG A 19 -14.85 -5.03 4.93
CA ARG A 19 -15.36 -5.86 6.04
C ARG A 19 -15.37 -7.33 5.68
N ASP A 20 -15.81 -7.66 4.47
CA ASP A 20 -15.80 -9.04 3.96
C ASP A 20 -14.37 -9.61 3.91
N ALA A 21 -13.37 -8.73 3.69
CA ALA A 21 -11.95 -9.06 3.77
C ALA A 21 -11.36 -9.01 5.19
N GLY A 22 -12.19 -8.86 6.24
CA GLY A 22 -11.77 -8.92 7.64
C GLY A 22 -11.24 -7.61 8.23
N PHE A 23 -11.46 -6.46 7.57
CA PHE A 23 -11.17 -5.16 8.17
C PHE A 23 -12.27 -4.78 9.16
N THR A 24 -11.89 -4.53 10.41
CA THR A 24 -12.84 -4.30 11.51
C THR A 24 -12.83 -2.87 12.02
N VAL A 25 -11.74 -2.14 11.86
CA VAL A 25 -11.60 -0.77 12.35
C VAL A 25 -11.62 0.21 11.18
N PHE A 26 -12.44 1.27 11.31
CA PHE A 26 -12.60 2.30 10.29
C PHE A 26 -12.63 3.69 10.95
N ARG A 27 -11.63 4.53 10.65
CA ARG A 27 -11.56 5.91 11.16
C ARG A 27 -11.27 6.87 10.00
N GLY A 28 -12.16 7.83 9.76
CA GLY A 28 -12.00 8.77 8.66
C GLY A 28 -11.91 8.07 7.31
N ARG A 29 -10.75 8.15 6.68
CA ARG A 29 -10.43 7.54 5.39
C ARG A 29 -9.49 6.33 5.51
N ASP A 30 -9.26 5.85 6.71
CA ASP A 30 -8.40 4.70 6.98
C ASP A 30 -9.25 3.50 7.40
N ALA A 31 -8.78 2.31 7.03
CA ALA A 31 -9.32 1.04 7.43
C ALA A 31 -8.20 0.11 7.88
N TRP A 32 -8.41 -0.67 8.95
CA TRP A 32 -7.43 -1.61 9.49
C TRP A 32 -8.02 -3.01 9.64
N ARG A 33 -7.18 -4.00 9.30
CA ARG A 33 -7.34 -5.39 9.67
C ARG A 33 -6.23 -5.75 10.63
N VAL A 34 -6.59 -6.03 11.88
CA VAL A 34 -5.64 -6.44 12.92
C VAL A 34 -5.58 -7.95 12.95
N LEU A 35 -4.37 -8.50 12.81
CA LEU A 35 -4.04 -9.91 12.94
C LEU A 35 -3.09 -10.07 14.13
N ASP A 36 -2.86 -11.29 14.58
CA ASP A 36 -2.04 -11.56 15.78
C ASP A 36 -0.61 -10.98 15.66
N ASP A 37 -0.05 -11.01 14.46
CA ASP A 37 1.35 -10.65 14.20
C ASP A 37 1.50 -9.50 13.19
N GLN A 38 0.41 -9.02 12.62
CA GLN A 38 0.41 -7.98 11.58
C GLN A 38 -0.81 -7.07 11.69
N THR A 39 -0.64 -5.85 11.25
CA THR A 39 -1.76 -4.92 11.01
C THR A 39 -1.69 -4.41 9.59
N TRP A 40 -2.76 -4.63 8.83
CA TRP A 40 -2.91 -4.09 7.48
C TRP A 40 -3.66 -2.79 7.52
N VAL A 41 -3.26 -1.84 6.71
CA VAL A 41 -3.93 -0.54 6.59
C VAL A 41 -4.22 -0.21 5.13
N VAL A 42 -5.43 0.26 4.89
CA VAL A 42 -5.84 0.85 3.61
C VAL A 42 -6.18 2.31 3.87
N THR A 43 -5.52 3.22 3.17
CA THR A 43 -5.68 4.66 3.33
C THR A 43 -6.13 5.31 2.03
N PHE A 44 -7.18 6.12 2.09
CA PHE A 44 -7.61 6.99 0.99
C PHE A 44 -7.02 8.39 1.20
N GLN A 45 -5.93 8.67 0.50
CA GLN A 45 -5.26 9.96 0.59
C GLN A 45 -5.96 10.98 -0.32
N SER A 46 -6.46 12.08 0.25
CA SER A 46 -6.97 13.23 -0.50
C SER A 46 -5.87 14.21 -0.86
N PHE A 47 -6.11 15.01 -1.88
CA PHE A 47 -5.24 16.10 -2.28
C PHE A 47 -5.74 17.41 -1.66
N ASN A 48 -4.84 18.19 -1.07
CA ASN A 48 -5.11 19.59 -0.78
C ASN A 48 -5.03 20.42 -2.08
N ALA A 49 -5.42 21.68 -2.05
CA ALA A 49 -5.44 22.53 -3.24
C ALA A 49 -4.08 22.59 -3.97
N TYR A 50 -2.99 22.76 -3.23
CA TYR A 50 -1.65 22.82 -3.79
C TYR A 50 -1.22 21.52 -4.48
N LEU A 51 -1.45 20.38 -3.85
CA LEU A 51 -1.13 19.08 -4.43
C LEU A 51 -2.06 18.74 -5.60
N ALA A 52 -3.33 19.12 -5.52
CA ALA A 52 -4.29 18.91 -6.59
C ALA A 52 -3.89 19.68 -7.85
N GLU A 53 -3.46 20.92 -7.70
CA GLU A 53 -2.94 21.75 -8.79
C GLU A 53 -1.69 21.11 -9.43
N GLY A 54 -0.71 20.71 -8.63
CA GLY A 54 0.52 20.06 -9.10
C GLY A 54 0.29 18.71 -9.80
N VAL A 55 -0.76 17.99 -9.42
CA VAL A 55 -1.17 16.71 -10.03
C VAL A 55 -2.08 16.93 -11.24
N GLY A 56 -2.72 18.08 -11.35
CA GLY A 56 -3.76 18.36 -12.35
C GLY A 56 -5.08 17.65 -12.04
N CYS A 57 -5.48 17.59 -10.78
CA CYS A 57 -6.72 16.93 -10.35
C CYS A 57 -7.56 17.86 -9.46
N THR A 58 -8.75 17.45 -9.10
CA THR A 58 -9.58 18.18 -8.13
C THR A 58 -9.20 17.79 -6.69
N THR A 59 -9.56 18.63 -5.72
CA THR A 59 -9.44 18.30 -4.28
C THR A 59 -10.36 17.16 -3.83
N TYR A 60 -11.26 16.71 -4.69
CA TYR A 60 -12.14 15.56 -4.50
C TYR A 60 -11.52 14.25 -4.96
N SER A 61 -10.50 14.34 -5.81
CA SER A 61 -9.70 13.20 -6.25
C SER A 61 -8.92 12.59 -5.09
N PHE A 62 -8.55 11.33 -5.21
CA PHE A 62 -7.83 10.62 -4.15
C PHE A 62 -6.88 9.58 -4.72
N SER A 63 -5.94 9.14 -3.90
CA SER A 63 -5.16 7.92 -4.15
C SER A 63 -5.43 6.90 -3.07
N VAL A 64 -5.17 5.62 -3.36
CA VAL A 64 -5.30 4.51 -2.40
C VAL A 64 -3.92 3.97 -2.12
N ARG A 65 -3.58 3.90 -0.84
CA ARG A 65 -2.31 3.39 -0.34
C ARG A 65 -2.55 2.24 0.61
N LEU A 66 -1.61 1.31 0.62
CA LEU A 66 -1.60 0.17 1.51
C LEU A 66 -0.36 0.22 2.39
N GLY A 67 -0.50 -0.29 3.59
CA GLY A 67 0.59 -0.54 4.51
C GLY A 67 0.40 -1.86 5.24
N LEU A 68 1.51 -2.51 5.58
CA LEU A 68 1.55 -3.68 6.42
C LEU A 68 2.53 -3.43 7.55
N HIS A 69 2.04 -3.48 8.77
CA HIS A 69 2.83 -3.32 9.98
C HIS A 69 3.04 -4.69 10.63
N LEU A 70 4.30 -5.03 10.92
CA LEU A 70 4.66 -6.24 11.66
C LEU A 70 4.68 -5.93 13.15
N ALA A 71 3.96 -6.69 13.95
CA ALA A 71 3.93 -6.51 15.40
C ALA A 71 5.31 -6.74 16.06
N ALA A 72 6.14 -7.61 15.47
CA ALA A 72 7.49 -7.87 15.93
C ALA A 72 8.49 -6.73 15.65
N SER A 73 8.16 -5.79 14.75
CA SER A 73 8.92 -4.56 14.66
C SER A 73 8.51 -3.70 15.85
N GLU A 74 9.40 -3.53 16.85
CA GLU A 74 9.20 -2.70 18.05
C GLU A 74 9.01 -1.21 17.76
N ILE A 75 8.68 -0.88 16.54
CA ILE A 75 8.28 0.45 16.14
C ILE A 75 6.87 0.65 16.68
N ALA A 76 6.84 0.99 17.97
CA ALA A 76 5.60 1.39 18.59
C ALA A 76 4.96 2.47 17.73
N PRO A 77 3.69 2.32 17.35
CA PRO A 77 2.96 3.44 16.80
C PRO A 77 3.14 4.61 17.76
N SER A 78 3.45 5.78 17.23
CA SER A 78 3.71 7.00 18.00
C SER A 78 2.69 7.11 19.15
N ALA A 79 3.21 7.07 20.37
CA ALA A 79 2.58 7.16 21.69
C ALA A 79 1.04 7.11 21.74
N GLY A 80 0.49 5.97 22.12
CA GLY A 80 -0.91 5.78 22.48
C GLY A 80 -1.56 4.59 21.76
N ASP A 81 -2.74 4.19 22.19
CA ASP A 81 -3.58 3.10 21.62
C ASP A 81 -4.00 3.31 20.14
N SER A 82 -3.19 4.00 19.32
CA SER A 82 -3.50 4.32 17.94
C SER A 82 -2.94 3.26 17.00
N LEU A 83 -3.81 2.71 16.15
CA LEU A 83 -3.39 1.84 15.06
C LEU A 83 -2.43 2.58 14.12
N PRO A 84 -1.41 1.88 13.55
CA PRO A 84 -0.41 2.49 12.71
C PRO A 84 -1.04 3.11 11.46
N LYS A 85 -0.53 4.27 11.06
CA LYS A 85 -0.87 4.88 9.77
C LYS A 85 -0.09 4.19 8.65
N GLU A 86 -0.54 4.34 7.42
CA GLU A 86 0.15 3.74 6.25
C GLU A 86 1.63 4.15 6.20
N TYR A 87 1.95 5.41 6.47
CA TYR A 87 3.32 5.91 6.44
C TYR A 87 4.19 5.45 7.65
N GLU A 88 3.57 4.86 8.69
CA GLU A 88 4.23 4.25 9.85
C GLU A 88 4.38 2.73 9.67
N ALA A 89 3.76 2.15 8.65
CA ALA A 89 3.79 0.71 8.40
C ALA A 89 5.20 0.19 8.13
N SER A 90 5.45 -1.06 8.45
CA SER A 90 6.74 -1.73 8.22
C SER A 90 7.03 -1.87 6.73
N PHE A 91 6.01 -2.18 5.94
CA PHE A 91 6.04 -2.17 4.49
C PHE A 91 5.02 -1.17 3.98
N ARG A 92 5.47 -0.26 3.14
CA ARG A 92 4.63 0.69 2.43
C ARG A 92 4.55 0.28 0.98
N PHE A 93 3.35 0.11 0.50
CA PHE A 93 3.13 -0.19 -0.91
C PHE A 93 3.01 1.11 -1.69
N THR A 94 3.47 1.11 -2.93
CA THR A 94 3.17 2.23 -3.82
C THR A 94 1.66 2.37 -3.97
N ALA A 95 1.19 3.56 -4.31
CA ALA A 95 -0.24 3.77 -4.48
C ALA A 95 -0.79 2.79 -5.52
N LEU A 96 -1.93 2.19 -5.21
CA LEU A 96 -2.62 1.29 -6.14
C LEU A 96 -2.92 2.02 -7.44
N LYS A 97 -2.94 1.29 -8.54
CA LYS A 97 -3.21 1.84 -9.87
C LYS A 97 -4.61 1.43 -10.31
N ARG A 98 -5.41 2.40 -10.75
CA ARG A 98 -6.76 2.14 -11.24
C ARG A 98 -6.76 1.22 -12.45
N LEU A 99 -7.81 0.44 -12.61
CA LEU A 99 -8.03 -0.47 -13.74
C LEU A 99 -8.55 0.29 -14.96
N SER A 100 -9.49 1.22 -14.75
CA SER A 100 -10.06 1.99 -15.83
C SER A 100 -9.03 3.00 -16.36
N GLN A 101 -8.91 3.06 -17.68
CA GLN A 101 -8.14 4.13 -18.33
C GLN A 101 -8.73 5.48 -17.94
N PRO A 102 -7.91 6.49 -17.69
CA PRO A 102 -8.42 7.83 -17.51
C PRO A 102 -8.84 8.35 -18.88
N TRP A 103 -10.01 8.05 -19.23
CA TRP A 103 -10.63 8.64 -20.43
C TRP A 103 -10.88 10.13 -20.23
N PHE A 104 -10.59 10.66 -19.04
CA PHE A 104 -10.82 12.07 -18.76
C PHE A 104 -9.73 12.68 -17.88
N HIS A 105 -8.96 13.58 -18.47
CA HIS A 105 -8.18 14.56 -17.76
C HIS A 105 -8.99 15.86 -17.74
N PRO A 106 -9.34 16.42 -16.56
CA PRO A 106 -10.22 17.61 -16.50
C PRO A 106 -9.71 18.82 -17.30
N TRP A 107 -8.43 18.85 -17.58
CA TRP A 107 -7.77 19.97 -18.26
C TRP A 107 -7.28 19.63 -19.67
N GLY A 108 -7.60 18.49 -20.22
CA GLY A 108 -7.19 18.08 -21.55
C GLY A 108 -5.68 17.97 -21.75
N VAL A 109 -4.88 17.91 -20.67
CA VAL A 109 -3.43 17.88 -20.76
C VAL A 109 -2.94 16.42 -20.76
N PRO A 110 -2.32 15.93 -21.84
CA PRO A 110 -1.85 14.56 -21.96
C PRO A 110 -0.77 14.16 -20.95
N SER A 111 -0.02 15.13 -20.43
CA SER A 111 1.16 14.86 -19.58
C SER A 111 0.86 14.33 -18.18
N ALA A 112 -0.37 14.48 -17.69
CA ALA A 112 -0.79 13.88 -16.43
C ALA A 112 -1.45 12.50 -16.63
N SER A 113 -1.49 12.01 -17.86
CA SER A 113 -2.19 10.78 -18.24
C SER A 113 -1.65 9.52 -17.57
N ASP A 114 -0.41 9.51 -17.12
CA ASP A 114 0.22 8.35 -16.51
C ASP A 114 0.05 8.27 -14.99
N ARG A 115 -0.67 9.20 -14.37
CA ARG A 115 -1.01 9.15 -12.95
C ARG A 115 -2.14 8.15 -12.69
N ARG A 116 -1.88 6.88 -13.01
CA ARG A 116 -2.80 5.77 -12.76
C ARG A 116 -3.06 5.55 -11.27
N ASP A 117 -2.21 6.10 -10.43
CA ASP A 117 -2.30 6.10 -8.96
C ASP A 117 -3.32 7.11 -8.41
N VAL A 118 -3.95 7.90 -9.27
CA VAL A 118 -4.94 8.90 -8.91
C VAL A 118 -6.32 8.53 -9.47
N TRP A 119 -7.31 8.48 -8.61
CA TRP A 119 -8.72 8.40 -8.97
C TRP A 119 -9.25 9.81 -9.14
N PHE A 120 -9.42 10.22 -10.40
CA PHE A 120 -9.85 11.57 -10.76
C PHE A 120 -11.37 11.72 -10.59
N VAL A 121 -11.78 12.56 -9.65
CA VAL A 121 -13.19 12.91 -9.44
C VAL A 121 -13.43 14.29 -10.03
N LEU A 122 -14.47 14.43 -10.86
CA LEU A 122 -14.88 15.70 -11.45
C LEU A 122 -15.43 16.67 -10.39
N GLU A 123 -15.38 17.97 -10.67
CA GLU A 123 -15.83 18.99 -9.73
C GLU A 123 -17.33 18.90 -9.41
N ASP A 124 -18.14 18.54 -10.39
CA ASP A 124 -19.58 18.27 -10.24
C ASP A 124 -19.87 16.93 -9.54
N GLY A 125 -18.91 15.98 -9.60
CA GLY A 125 -19.02 14.64 -9.01
C GLY A 125 -19.77 13.63 -9.87
N GLU A 126 -20.06 13.91 -11.14
CA GLU A 126 -20.82 13.01 -12.02
C GLU A 126 -20.19 11.62 -12.12
N ASN A 127 -18.85 11.52 -12.06
CA ASN A 127 -18.13 10.25 -12.16
C ASN A 127 -17.81 9.59 -10.80
N LEU A 128 -18.24 10.17 -9.67
CA LEU A 128 -17.82 9.74 -8.34
C LEU A 128 -18.13 8.28 -8.05
N GLU A 129 -19.31 7.81 -8.39
CA GLU A 129 -19.73 6.42 -8.14
C GLU A 129 -18.83 5.43 -8.90
N GLN A 130 -18.61 5.66 -10.19
CA GLN A 130 -17.75 4.83 -11.03
C GLN A 130 -16.32 4.80 -10.52
N VAL A 131 -15.79 5.95 -10.14
CA VAL A 131 -14.43 6.11 -9.59
C VAL A 131 -14.24 5.33 -8.29
N VAL A 132 -15.23 5.36 -7.41
CA VAL A 132 -15.17 4.65 -6.13
C VAL A 132 -15.36 3.14 -6.31
N VAL A 133 -16.17 2.71 -7.29
CA VAL A 133 -16.31 1.29 -7.67
C VAL A 133 -14.99 0.77 -8.21
N ASP A 134 -14.33 1.48 -9.13
CA ASP A 134 -13.01 1.10 -9.65
C ASP A 134 -11.97 0.98 -8.53
N ALA A 135 -11.95 1.93 -7.60
CA ALA A 135 -11.06 1.87 -6.44
C ALA A 135 -11.31 0.64 -5.55
N ARG A 136 -12.59 0.29 -5.30
CA ARG A 136 -12.97 -0.93 -4.60
C ARG A 136 -12.42 -2.17 -5.32
N ASP A 137 -12.63 -2.26 -6.61
CA ASP A 137 -12.26 -3.43 -7.41
C ASP A 137 -10.73 -3.60 -7.43
N VAL A 138 -9.98 -2.52 -7.57
CA VAL A 138 -8.51 -2.55 -7.46
C VAL A 138 -8.05 -2.99 -6.07
N ILE A 139 -8.66 -2.48 -5.00
CA ILE A 139 -8.33 -2.91 -3.65
C ILE A 139 -8.54 -4.41 -3.50
N VAL A 140 -9.70 -4.92 -3.93
CA VAL A 140 -10.06 -6.33 -3.76
C VAL A 140 -9.20 -7.25 -4.64
N THR A 141 -8.98 -6.90 -5.90
CA THR A 141 -8.30 -7.78 -6.86
C THR A 141 -6.78 -7.73 -6.76
N SER A 142 -6.21 -6.56 -6.49
CA SER A 142 -4.76 -6.36 -6.46
C SER A 142 -4.24 -6.06 -5.05
N GLY A 143 -4.86 -5.11 -4.36
CA GLY A 143 -4.38 -4.64 -3.08
C GLY A 143 -4.39 -5.71 -1.99
N LEU A 144 -5.52 -6.42 -1.83
CA LEU A 144 -5.63 -7.48 -0.81
C LEU A 144 -4.73 -8.69 -1.14
N ARG A 145 -4.57 -9.03 -2.42
CA ARG A 145 -3.64 -10.09 -2.83
C ARG A 145 -2.21 -9.76 -2.46
N GLN A 146 -1.82 -8.49 -2.63
CA GLN A 146 -0.50 -8.03 -2.25
C GLN A 146 -0.28 -8.12 -0.74
N LEU A 147 -1.23 -7.64 0.06
CA LEU A 147 -1.16 -7.75 1.52
C LEU A 147 -1.10 -9.22 1.97
N GLU A 148 -1.89 -10.09 1.36
CA GLU A 148 -1.91 -11.53 1.67
C GLU A 148 -0.58 -12.22 1.30
N ALA A 149 0.07 -11.84 0.20
CA ALA A 149 1.38 -12.36 -0.16
C ALA A 149 2.44 -12.04 0.90
N TYR A 150 2.43 -10.82 1.43
CA TYR A 150 3.35 -10.39 2.50
C TYR A 150 2.99 -10.93 3.89
N ARG A 151 1.88 -11.64 4.02
CA ARG A 151 1.54 -12.37 5.24
C ARG A 151 2.49 -13.53 5.49
N ASP A 152 3.00 -14.16 4.44
CA ASP A 152 4.03 -15.18 4.53
C ASP A 152 5.37 -14.52 4.94
N PRO A 153 5.94 -14.88 6.12
CA PRO A 153 7.22 -14.31 6.57
C PRO A 153 8.38 -14.61 5.63
N LEU A 154 8.39 -15.76 4.95
CA LEU A 154 9.43 -16.10 3.98
C LEU A 154 9.37 -15.18 2.76
N TYR A 155 8.18 -14.95 2.24
CA TYR A 155 7.98 -14.02 1.12
C TYR A 155 8.44 -12.60 1.50
N ALA A 156 8.01 -12.11 2.67
CA ALA A 156 8.39 -10.79 3.15
C ALA A 156 9.91 -10.66 3.37
N TYR A 157 10.54 -11.72 3.90
CA TYR A 157 11.99 -11.80 4.09
C TYR A 157 12.73 -11.75 2.76
N CYS A 158 12.35 -12.58 1.79
CA CYS A 158 12.96 -12.60 0.46
C CYS A 158 12.81 -11.24 -0.25
N ALA A 159 11.65 -10.60 -0.12
CA ALA A 159 11.42 -9.28 -0.68
C ALA A 159 12.36 -8.21 -0.09
N LEU A 160 12.67 -8.28 1.21
CA LEU A 160 13.66 -7.40 1.84
C LEU A 160 15.09 -7.66 1.34
N PHE A 161 15.44 -8.92 1.06
CA PHE A 161 16.74 -9.25 0.49
C PHE A 161 16.88 -8.73 -0.93
N ASP A 162 15.86 -8.92 -1.77
CA ASP A 162 15.87 -8.40 -3.13
C ASP A 162 15.93 -6.87 -3.15
N TYR A 163 15.17 -6.22 -2.26
CA TYR A 163 15.24 -4.77 -2.07
C TYR A 163 16.66 -4.30 -1.73
N GLY A 164 17.36 -5.04 -0.89
CA GLY A 164 18.72 -4.71 -0.50
C GLY A 164 19.77 -4.88 -1.62
N ARG A 165 19.49 -5.68 -2.63
CA ARG A 165 20.41 -5.98 -3.73
C ARG A 165 20.20 -5.11 -4.96
N HIS A 166 18.94 -4.79 -5.25
CA HIS A 166 18.53 -4.08 -6.45
C HIS A 166 17.90 -2.75 -6.08
N TRP A 167 18.70 -1.72 -6.03
CA TRP A 167 18.20 -0.36 -5.88
C TRP A 167 18.12 0.33 -7.25
N PRO A 168 16.99 0.88 -7.67
CA PRO A 168 15.67 0.80 -7.02
C PRO A 168 15.09 -0.63 -7.05
N PRO A 169 14.25 -0.97 -6.06
CA PRO A 169 13.69 -2.31 -5.95
C PRO A 169 12.89 -2.66 -7.21
N ARG A 170 13.02 -3.89 -7.66
CA ARG A 170 12.09 -4.41 -8.66
C ARG A 170 10.71 -4.50 -8.02
N PRO A 171 9.66 -3.98 -8.66
CA PRO A 171 8.32 -4.22 -8.18
C PRO A 171 8.06 -5.74 -8.23
N ILE A 172 7.63 -6.31 -7.11
CA ILE A 172 7.25 -7.72 -7.01
C ILE A 172 6.01 -7.98 -7.85
N ASP A 173 5.12 -7.01 -7.87
CA ASP A 173 4.08 -6.88 -8.88
C ASP A 173 4.46 -5.67 -9.74
N ALA A 174 4.49 -5.81 -11.05
CA ALA A 174 4.81 -4.70 -11.96
C ALA A 174 3.93 -3.47 -11.72
N ASP A 175 2.78 -3.67 -11.11
CA ASP A 175 1.81 -2.62 -10.80
C ASP A 175 1.88 -2.09 -9.36
N ILE A 176 2.45 -2.83 -8.41
CA ILE A 176 2.54 -2.43 -7.00
C ILE A 176 3.97 -2.60 -6.50
N GLY A 177 4.70 -1.51 -6.38
CA GLY A 177 6.01 -1.52 -5.73
C GLY A 177 5.87 -1.55 -4.21
N VAL A 178 6.84 -2.14 -3.53
CA VAL A 178 6.94 -2.13 -2.07
C VAL A 178 8.13 -1.31 -1.67
N VAL A 179 7.90 -0.42 -0.73
CA VAL A 179 8.98 0.37 -0.10
C VAL A 179 9.00 -0.03 1.37
N PRO A 180 10.01 -0.77 1.84
CA PRO A 180 10.20 -0.97 3.27
C PRO A 180 10.32 0.40 3.96
N SER A 181 9.75 0.53 5.13
CA SER A 181 9.88 1.75 5.90
C SER A 181 11.32 1.94 6.34
N GLY A 182 11.96 2.90 5.76
CA GLY A 182 13.36 3.22 5.98
C GLY A 182 14.22 3.01 4.74
N ALA A 183 15.32 3.77 4.65
CA ALA A 183 16.28 3.57 3.59
C ALA A 183 16.99 2.22 3.80
N TYR A 184 17.35 1.56 2.69
CA TYR A 184 18.20 0.39 2.70
C TYR A 184 19.42 0.60 3.60
N GLY A 185 19.72 -0.38 4.46
CA GLY A 185 20.81 -0.29 5.42
C GLY A 185 20.51 0.56 6.65
N SER A 186 19.35 1.19 6.76
CA SER A 186 18.93 1.89 7.97
C SER A 186 18.74 0.91 9.14
N PRO A 187 18.86 1.39 10.40
CA PRO A 187 18.57 0.54 11.56
C PRO A 187 17.21 -0.15 11.45
N ARG A 188 16.20 0.57 11.02
CA ARG A 188 14.83 0.03 10.85
C ARG A 188 14.76 -1.10 9.83
N TRP A 189 15.46 -1.01 8.72
CA TRP A 189 15.54 -2.09 7.75
C TRP A 189 16.22 -3.32 8.35
N GLN A 190 17.31 -3.12 9.14
CA GLN A 190 18.01 -4.20 9.82
C GLN A 190 17.12 -4.88 10.87
N GLU A 191 16.36 -4.12 11.64
CA GLU A 191 15.37 -4.64 12.60
C GLU A 191 14.31 -5.49 11.92
N LEU A 192 13.76 -5.06 10.79
CA LEU A 192 12.78 -5.84 10.00
C LEU A 192 13.37 -7.15 9.50
N VAL A 193 14.58 -7.12 8.94
CA VAL A 193 15.28 -8.32 8.48
C VAL A 193 15.51 -9.29 9.64
N ALA A 194 16.02 -8.79 10.78
CA ALA A 194 16.28 -9.59 11.97
C ALA A 194 14.98 -10.21 12.54
N ALA A 195 13.90 -9.43 12.63
CA ALA A 195 12.61 -9.93 13.11
C ALA A 195 12.04 -11.03 12.22
N LEU A 196 12.11 -10.87 10.90
CA LEU A 196 11.66 -11.90 9.95
C LEU A 196 12.57 -13.14 9.96
N ALA A 197 13.90 -12.95 10.04
CA ALA A 197 14.85 -14.05 10.18
C ALA A 197 14.59 -14.86 11.47
N GLY A 198 14.35 -14.17 12.59
CA GLY A 198 13.99 -14.80 13.85
C GLY A 198 12.72 -15.64 13.75
N ARG A 199 11.67 -15.13 13.08
CA ARG A 199 10.42 -15.89 12.84
C ARG A 199 10.63 -17.14 11.97
N LEU A 200 11.61 -17.07 11.05
CA LEU A 200 11.97 -18.18 10.17
C LEU A 200 12.98 -19.15 10.81
N GLY A 201 13.52 -18.84 12.00
CA GLY A 201 14.62 -19.58 12.61
C GLY A 201 15.91 -19.52 11.77
N ARG A 202 16.17 -18.42 11.07
CA ARG A 202 17.29 -18.24 10.15
C ARG A 202 18.33 -17.28 10.72
N ASP A 203 19.56 -17.42 10.23
CA ASP A 203 20.63 -16.45 10.47
C ASP A 203 20.67 -15.46 9.29
N ALA A 204 20.13 -14.26 9.51
CA ALA A 204 20.04 -13.23 8.47
C ALA A 204 21.40 -12.79 7.93
N GLU A 205 22.46 -12.86 8.75
CA GLU A 205 23.81 -12.50 8.33
C GLU A 205 24.45 -13.60 7.50
N ALA A 206 24.31 -14.87 7.92
CA ALA A 206 24.76 -16.02 7.15
C ALA A 206 24.03 -16.14 5.81
N ASP A 207 22.71 -15.95 5.81
CA ASP A 207 21.90 -15.93 4.59
C ASP A 207 22.34 -14.82 3.63
N ARG A 208 22.68 -13.64 4.16
CA ARG A 208 23.19 -12.52 3.36
C ARG A 208 24.60 -12.82 2.81
N ALA A 209 25.49 -13.37 3.63
CA ALA A 209 26.84 -13.75 3.21
C ALA A 209 26.82 -14.88 2.16
N ALA A 210 25.93 -15.84 2.31
CA ALA A 210 25.71 -16.92 1.35
C ALA A 210 25.04 -16.45 0.06
N GLY A 211 24.60 -15.17 0.00
CA GLY A 211 23.88 -14.66 -1.14
C GLY A 211 22.54 -15.35 -1.29
N LEU A 212 21.74 -15.36 -0.23
CA LEU A 212 20.40 -15.96 -0.24
C LEU A 212 19.61 -15.50 -1.45
N ASP A 213 19.38 -16.40 -2.31
CA ASP A 213 19.48 -16.19 -3.72
C ASP A 213 18.14 -15.87 -4.37
N ALA A 214 18.24 -15.25 -5.53
CA ALA A 214 17.24 -15.18 -6.57
C ALA A 214 16.47 -16.51 -6.74
N ALA A 215 17.13 -17.65 -6.60
CA ALA A 215 16.52 -18.97 -6.67
C ALA A 215 15.45 -19.21 -5.59
N LEU A 216 15.66 -18.74 -4.35
CA LEU A 216 14.63 -18.86 -3.30
C LEU A 216 13.51 -17.84 -3.52
N LEU A 217 13.87 -16.65 -3.95
CA LEU A 217 12.89 -15.62 -4.34
C LEU A 217 12.05 -16.11 -5.53
N ASP A 218 12.69 -16.67 -6.55
CA ASP A 218 12.03 -17.25 -7.72
C ASP A 218 11.12 -18.42 -7.33
N ALA A 219 11.55 -19.28 -6.40
CA ALA A 219 10.73 -20.36 -5.88
C ALA A 219 9.50 -19.87 -5.11
N VAL A 220 9.66 -18.79 -4.31
CA VAL A 220 8.56 -18.18 -3.54
C VAL A 220 7.64 -17.37 -4.45
N LEU A 221 8.18 -16.72 -5.47
CA LEU A 221 7.42 -15.89 -6.41
C LEU A 221 6.84 -16.68 -7.59
N GLY A 222 7.17 -17.99 -7.71
CA GLY A 222 6.67 -18.85 -8.78
C GLY A 222 7.21 -18.47 -10.17
N ARG A 223 8.43 -17.94 -10.25
CA ARG A 223 9.12 -17.58 -11.48
C ARG A 223 10.04 -18.68 -11.95
#